data_49db953a481c9bf80f49464dc5046722
#
_entry.id   49db953a481c9bf80f49464dc5046722
#
_cell.length_a   1.000
_cell.length_b   1.000
_cell.length_c   1.000
_cell.angle_alpha   90.00
_cell.angle_beta   90.00
_cell.angle_gamma   90.00
#
_symmetry.space_group_name_H-M   'P 1'
#
loop_
_entity.id
_entity.type
_entity.pdbx_description
1 polymer ?
#
loop_
_entity_poly.entity_id
_entity_poly.type
_entity_poly.pdbx_seq_one_letter_code
_entity_poly.pdbx_strand_id
1 'polypeptide(L)'
;MAVFRPFIRFPLEIRARVWELTLEQRTVDVGYVTQWEHSSGRVRLHVVSSTPLPAVLQSCREARNQGLYQQAFREGRSPRYLWVNFKVDVISIGHTDFDYLEPERLLIRRIIFERENDETFLYLTRLDLEKFDRLEEIQVVCVDGLLMWQEAWEMVDWPCPKEMVKFIDKETGQEASGWDIDKMWENIVGPPPEDSEPEGSE
;
A
#
# COMPACT_ATOMS: atom_id res chain seq x y z
N MET A 1 -15.59 5.77 42.77
CA MET A 1 -15.40 5.92 41.33
C MET A 1 -14.51 7.12 41.07
N ALA A 2 -13.32 6.94 40.52
CA ALA A 2 -12.45 8.05 40.12
C ALA A 2 -13.07 8.71 38.86
N VAL A 3 -13.59 9.91 39.01
CA VAL A 3 -14.08 10.72 37.89
C VAL A 3 -12.83 11.27 37.19
N PHE A 4 -12.53 10.80 35.98
CA PHE A 4 -11.51 11.38 35.12
C PHE A 4 -11.92 12.82 34.81
N ARG A 5 -11.45 13.75 35.60
CA ARG A 5 -11.64 15.18 35.37
C ARG A 5 -10.55 15.71 34.47
N PRO A 6 -10.89 16.62 33.67
CA PRO A 6 -11.08 16.43 32.25
C PRO A 6 -9.81 16.73 31.50
N PHE A 7 -9.56 15.97 30.49
CA PHE A 7 -8.63 16.21 29.39
C PHE A 7 -8.45 17.70 29.01
N ILE A 8 -9.55 18.48 29.06
CA ILE A 8 -9.56 19.94 28.79
C ILE A 8 -8.67 20.76 29.76
N ARG A 9 -8.34 20.25 30.93
CA ARG A 9 -7.49 20.99 31.93
C ARG A 9 -5.99 20.79 31.69
N PHE A 10 -5.62 19.85 30.83
CA PHE A 10 -4.22 19.74 30.45
C PHE A 10 -3.79 20.90 29.53
N PRO A 11 -2.53 21.34 29.59
CA PRO A 11 -1.96 22.23 28.60
C PRO A 11 -2.18 21.73 27.18
N LEU A 12 -2.27 22.65 26.22
CA LEU A 12 -2.55 22.31 24.83
C LEU A 12 -1.54 21.31 24.27
N GLU A 13 -0.26 21.46 24.63
CA GLU A 13 0.85 20.61 24.21
C GLU A 13 0.67 19.16 24.68
N ILE A 14 0.21 18.98 25.92
CA ILE A 14 -0.05 17.64 26.47
C ILE A 14 -1.24 17.01 25.76
N ARG A 15 -2.29 17.78 25.49
CA ARG A 15 -3.45 17.28 24.76
C ARG A 15 -3.09 16.90 23.31
N ALA A 16 -2.29 17.73 22.62
CA ALA A 16 -1.78 17.43 21.30
C ALA A 16 -1.00 16.11 21.32
N ARG A 17 -0.10 15.94 22.30
CA ARG A 17 0.67 14.71 22.45
C ARG A 17 -0.20 13.47 22.72
N VAL A 18 -1.26 13.62 23.50
CA VAL A 18 -2.22 12.51 23.71
C VAL A 18 -2.90 12.13 22.38
N TRP A 19 -3.31 13.11 21.58
CA TRP A 19 -3.90 12.83 20.26
C TRP A 19 -2.90 12.15 19.33
N GLU A 20 -1.63 12.56 19.30
CA GLU A 20 -0.58 11.89 18.54
C GLU A 20 -0.41 10.43 18.96
N LEU A 21 -0.47 10.13 20.26
CA LEU A 21 -0.36 8.78 20.80
C LEU A 21 -1.57 7.89 20.49
N THR A 22 -2.65 8.44 19.96
CA THR A 22 -3.80 7.66 19.48
C THR A 22 -3.64 7.21 18.03
N LEU A 23 -2.53 7.60 17.36
CA LEU A 23 -2.25 7.16 16.02
C LEU A 23 -1.83 5.70 16.04
N GLU A 24 -2.60 4.87 15.39
CA GLU A 24 -2.31 3.46 15.14
C GLU A 24 -2.18 3.26 13.64
N GLN A 25 -1.25 2.42 13.25
CA GLN A 25 -1.15 1.98 11.85
C GLN A 25 -2.41 1.21 11.48
N ARG A 26 -2.99 1.56 10.34
CA ARG A 26 -4.16 0.89 9.79
C ARG A 26 -4.00 0.77 8.27
N THR A 27 -4.67 -0.20 7.71
CA THR A 27 -4.81 -0.33 6.26
C THR A 27 -6.01 0.49 5.80
N VAL A 28 -5.79 1.35 4.82
CA VAL A 28 -6.83 2.17 4.19
C VAL A 28 -7.08 1.63 2.79
N ASP A 29 -8.24 1.00 2.60
CA ASP A 29 -8.66 0.53 1.29
C ASP A 29 -9.02 1.71 0.40
N VAL A 30 -8.45 1.73 -0.80
CA VAL A 30 -8.69 2.75 -1.82
C VAL A 30 -9.11 2.06 -3.10
N GLY A 31 -10.37 2.15 -3.41
CA GLY A 31 -10.92 1.65 -4.66
C GLY A 31 -11.62 2.77 -5.41
N TYR A 32 -11.85 2.55 -6.69
CA TYR A 32 -12.59 3.48 -7.52
C TYR A 32 -13.72 2.78 -8.25
N VAL A 33 -14.87 3.44 -8.28
CA VAL A 33 -16.04 2.97 -9.01
C VAL A 33 -16.54 4.05 -9.96
N THR A 34 -16.97 3.62 -11.14
CA THR A 34 -17.61 4.49 -12.10
C THR A 34 -19.12 4.50 -11.86
N GLN A 35 -19.70 5.68 -11.78
CA GLN A 35 -21.13 5.88 -11.63
C GLN A 35 -21.69 6.74 -12.76
N TRP A 36 -22.74 6.25 -13.41
CA TRP A 36 -23.47 7.03 -14.40
C TRP A 36 -24.34 8.08 -13.71
N GLU A 37 -24.11 9.36 -14.04
CA GLU A 37 -24.91 10.45 -13.53
C GLU A 37 -25.99 10.83 -14.55
N HIS A 38 -27.22 10.44 -14.25
CA HIS A 38 -28.37 10.67 -15.13
C HIS A 38 -28.63 12.16 -15.43
N SER A 39 -28.30 13.05 -14.48
CA SER A 39 -28.51 14.50 -14.60
C SER A 39 -27.58 15.19 -15.61
N SER A 40 -26.37 14.66 -15.79
CA SER A 40 -25.34 15.22 -16.66
C SER A 40 -25.04 14.36 -17.90
N GLY A 41 -25.56 13.13 -17.95
CA GLY A 41 -25.26 12.15 -19.00
C GLY A 41 -23.78 11.74 -19.03
N ARG A 42 -23.07 11.81 -17.91
CA ARG A 42 -21.63 11.53 -17.82
C ARG A 42 -21.34 10.40 -16.83
N VAL A 43 -20.30 9.66 -17.14
CA VAL A 43 -19.68 8.71 -16.18
C VAL A 43 -18.80 9.51 -15.25
N ARG A 44 -18.94 9.28 -13.95
CA ARG A 44 -18.07 9.86 -12.94
C ARG A 44 -17.33 8.76 -12.18
N LEU A 45 -16.08 9.01 -11.92
CA LEU A 45 -15.25 8.20 -11.05
C LEU A 45 -15.44 8.67 -9.61
N HIS A 46 -15.56 7.74 -8.69
CA HIS A 46 -15.67 8.01 -7.26
C HIS A 46 -14.75 7.10 -6.47
N VAL A 47 -14.03 7.68 -5.51
CA VAL A 47 -13.30 6.89 -4.53
C VAL A 47 -14.29 6.18 -3.60
N VAL A 48 -14.00 4.93 -3.30
CA VAL A 48 -14.71 4.09 -2.33
C VAL A 48 -13.71 3.45 -1.38
N SER A 49 -14.15 3.18 -0.15
CA SER A 49 -13.32 2.51 0.86
C SER A 49 -14.23 1.74 1.82
N SER A 50 -13.78 0.57 2.23
CA SER A 50 -14.36 -0.19 3.33
C SER A 50 -13.82 0.26 4.69
N THR A 51 -12.71 1.02 4.70
CA THR A 51 -12.03 1.43 5.91
C THR A 51 -12.83 2.49 6.68
N PRO A 52 -13.13 2.26 7.95
CA PRO A 52 -13.89 3.20 8.75
C PRO A 52 -13.12 4.50 9.02
N LEU A 53 -13.87 5.56 9.28
CA LEU A 53 -13.32 6.84 9.71
C LEU A 53 -12.50 6.68 10.99
N PRO A 54 -11.29 7.27 11.10
CA PRO A 54 -10.50 7.21 12.33
C PRO A 54 -11.27 7.66 13.56
N ALA A 55 -11.24 6.86 14.64
CA ALA A 55 -11.99 7.15 15.86
C ALA A 55 -11.63 8.54 16.46
N VAL A 56 -10.37 8.94 16.35
CA VAL A 56 -9.90 10.25 16.81
C VAL A 56 -10.64 11.40 16.14
N LEU A 57 -10.97 11.29 14.85
CA LEU A 57 -11.73 12.31 14.14
C LEU A 57 -13.21 12.39 14.57
N GLN A 58 -13.71 11.33 15.19
CA GLN A 58 -15.07 11.26 15.70
C GLN A 58 -15.19 11.75 17.16
N SER A 59 -14.08 11.84 17.87
CA SER A 59 -14.07 12.11 19.32
C SER A 59 -14.48 13.53 19.67
N CYS A 60 -13.81 14.55 19.12
CA CYS A 60 -14.15 15.94 19.37
C CYS A 60 -13.57 16.90 18.30
N ARG A 61 -13.99 18.17 18.34
CA ARG A 61 -13.53 19.18 17.39
C ARG A 61 -12.03 19.43 17.50
N GLU A 62 -11.47 19.41 18.71
CA GLU A 62 -10.04 19.61 18.95
C GLU A 62 -9.21 18.53 18.23
N ALA A 63 -9.57 17.26 18.42
CA ALA A 63 -8.90 16.13 17.78
C ALA A 63 -8.91 16.24 16.24
N ARG A 64 -10.04 16.66 15.66
CA ARG A 64 -10.14 16.91 14.22
C ARG A 64 -9.20 18.01 13.74
N ASN A 65 -9.02 19.04 14.55
CA ASN A 65 -8.21 20.21 14.19
C ASN A 65 -6.70 20.01 14.41
N GLN A 66 -6.28 18.87 14.99
CA GLN A 66 -4.85 18.57 15.20
C GLN A 66 -4.08 18.32 13.89
N GLY A 67 -4.79 18.12 12.77
CA GLY A 67 -4.13 17.84 11.48
C GLY A 67 -3.44 16.48 11.39
N LEU A 68 -3.81 15.53 12.24
CA LEU A 68 -3.25 14.18 12.24
C LEU A 68 -3.64 13.39 10.99
N TYR A 69 -4.76 13.72 10.40
CA TYR A 69 -5.28 13.12 9.17
C TYR A 69 -5.61 14.22 8.17
N GLN A 70 -5.39 13.94 6.91
CA GLN A 70 -5.76 14.82 5.81
C GLN A 70 -6.77 14.15 4.88
N GLN A 71 -7.54 14.95 4.18
CA GLN A 71 -8.44 14.46 3.15
C GLN A 71 -7.65 14.19 1.89
N ALA A 72 -7.73 12.98 1.37
CA ALA A 72 -7.01 12.50 0.20
C ALA A 72 -7.96 11.80 -0.77
N PHE A 73 -7.47 11.49 -1.97
CA PHE A 73 -8.20 10.80 -3.02
C PHE A 73 -9.49 11.52 -3.40
N ARG A 74 -9.36 12.84 -3.54
CA ARG A 74 -10.47 13.71 -3.93
C ARG A 74 -10.64 13.70 -5.43
N GLU A 75 -11.67 13.03 -5.91
CA GLU A 75 -12.02 13.09 -7.31
C GLU A 75 -13.44 13.61 -7.54
N GLY A 76 -13.58 14.38 -8.62
CA GLY A 76 -14.85 14.87 -9.10
C GLY A 76 -15.43 16.08 -8.33
N ARG A 77 -16.64 16.51 -8.76
CA ARG A 77 -17.36 17.62 -8.14
C ARG A 77 -18.09 17.26 -6.84
N SER A 78 -18.27 15.99 -6.58
CA SER A 78 -18.83 15.51 -5.29
C SER A 78 -17.67 15.32 -4.31
N PRO A 79 -17.71 15.92 -3.12
CA PRO A 79 -16.58 15.88 -2.19
C PRO A 79 -16.53 14.52 -1.48
N ARG A 80 -16.28 13.45 -2.23
CA ARG A 80 -15.88 12.17 -1.65
C ARG A 80 -14.38 12.20 -1.47
N TYR A 81 -13.93 11.81 -0.30
CA TYR A 81 -12.54 11.75 0.09
C TYR A 81 -12.34 10.73 1.20
N LEU A 82 -11.12 10.30 1.37
CA LEU A 82 -10.71 9.46 2.48
C LEU A 82 -9.88 10.28 3.47
N TRP A 83 -9.98 9.94 4.75
CA TRP A 83 -9.10 10.49 5.77
C TRP A 83 -7.88 9.58 5.94
N VAL A 84 -6.72 10.13 5.66
CA VAL A 84 -5.45 9.39 5.64
C VAL A 84 -4.38 10.14 6.43
N ASN A 85 -3.57 9.37 7.15
CA ASN A 85 -2.29 9.81 7.66
C ASN A 85 -1.17 9.05 6.92
N PHE A 86 -0.62 9.62 5.85
CA PHE A 86 0.39 8.96 5.02
C PHE A 86 1.70 8.61 5.76
N LYS A 87 1.92 9.15 6.97
CA LYS A 87 3.08 8.77 7.79
C LYS A 87 2.91 7.43 8.50
N VAL A 88 1.65 7.04 8.75
CA VAL A 88 1.32 5.87 9.57
C VAL A 88 0.50 4.85 8.80
N ASP A 89 -0.48 5.29 8.00
CA ASP A 89 -1.40 4.41 7.28
C ASP A 89 -0.70 3.67 6.13
N VAL A 90 -1.18 2.46 5.85
CA VAL A 90 -0.83 1.66 4.67
C VAL A 90 -1.97 1.80 3.65
N ILE A 91 -1.66 2.16 2.43
CA ILE A 91 -2.65 2.34 1.36
C ILE A 91 -2.82 1.01 0.63
N SER A 92 -4.00 0.42 0.69
CA SER A 92 -4.36 -0.82 -0.01
C SER A 92 -5.22 -0.47 -1.22
N ILE A 93 -4.74 -0.81 -2.41
CA ILE A 93 -5.42 -0.49 -3.67
C ILE A 93 -6.02 -1.71 -4.37
N GLY A 94 -5.79 -2.92 -3.83
CA GLY A 94 -6.23 -4.15 -4.49
C GLY A 94 -5.80 -4.18 -5.96
N HIS A 95 -6.75 -4.37 -6.87
CA HIS A 95 -6.53 -4.37 -8.32
C HIS A 95 -6.60 -2.98 -8.98
N THR A 96 -6.76 -1.90 -8.22
CA THR A 96 -6.84 -0.53 -8.76
C THR A 96 -5.49 -0.15 -9.42
N ASP A 97 -5.54 0.52 -10.58
CA ASP A 97 -4.33 0.95 -11.26
C ASP A 97 -3.65 2.10 -10.53
N PHE A 98 -2.32 2.14 -10.59
CA PHE A 98 -1.50 3.14 -9.92
C PHE A 98 -1.76 4.57 -10.42
N ASP A 99 -2.21 4.74 -11.67
CA ASP A 99 -2.55 6.02 -12.26
C ASP A 99 -3.62 6.78 -11.47
N TYR A 100 -4.54 6.06 -10.82
CA TYR A 100 -5.56 6.69 -9.95
C TYR A 100 -4.98 7.30 -8.68
N LEU A 101 -3.75 6.97 -8.35
CA LEU A 101 -3.04 7.51 -7.18
C LEU A 101 -2.14 8.70 -7.51
N GLU A 102 -2.08 9.10 -8.78
CA GLU A 102 -1.19 10.17 -9.27
C GLU A 102 -1.21 11.44 -8.39
N PRO A 103 -2.37 11.94 -7.92
CA PRO A 103 -2.40 13.14 -7.08
C PRO A 103 -1.71 12.98 -5.72
N GLU A 104 -1.73 11.77 -5.14
CA GLU A 104 -1.21 11.46 -3.81
C GLU A 104 0.11 10.68 -3.83
N ARG A 105 0.62 10.28 -4.99
CA ARG A 105 1.79 9.39 -5.11
C ARG A 105 3.01 9.84 -4.31
N LEU A 106 3.27 11.15 -4.27
CA LEU A 106 4.40 11.72 -3.51
C LEU A 106 4.18 11.77 -2.00
N LEU A 107 3.00 11.40 -1.53
CA LEU A 107 2.65 11.35 -0.10
C LEU A 107 2.63 9.92 0.43
N ILE A 108 2.37 8.94 -0.44
CA ILE A 108 2.26 7.53 -0.08
C ILE A 108 3.62 6.97 0.31
N ARG A 109 3.70 6.37 1.49
CA ARG A 109 4.91 5.73 2.03
C ARG A 109 4.81 4.22 2.13
N ARG A 110 3.59 3.69 2.28
CA ARG A 110 3.33 2.26 2.41
C ARG A 110 2.18 1.89 1.53
N ILE A 111 2.36 0.86 0.73
CA ILE A 111 1.35 0.42 -0.22
C ILE A 111 1.17 -1.09 -0.20
N ILE A 112 -0.08 -1.51 -0.36
CA ILE A 112 -0.46 -2.90 -0.64
C ILE A 112 -1.18 -2.90 -1.97
N PHE A 113 -0.79 -3.77 -2.87
CA PHE A 113 -1.51 -3.98 -4.12
C PHE A 113 -1.61 -5.48 -4.44
N GLU A 114 -2.60 -5.82 -5.25
CA GLU A 114 -2.92 -7.19 -5.64
C GLU A 114 -2.77 -7.35 -7.14
N ARG A 115 -1.86 -8.24 -7.59
CA ARG A 115 -1.54 -8.47 -9.00
C ARG A 115 -1.16 -9.93 -9.27
N GLU A 116 -1.25 -10.28 -10.53
CA GLU A 116 -0.53 -11.40 -11.12
C GLU A 116 0.82 -10.91 -11.67
N ASN A 117 1.84 -11.74 -11.65
CA ASN A 117 3.12 -11.46 -12.30
C ASN A 117 3.03 -11.83 -13.77
N ASP A 118 2.33 -11.02 -14.53
CA ASP A 118 2.14 -11.18 -15.98
C ASP A 118 2.97 -10.15 -16.78
N GLU A 119 2.94 -10.27 -18.09
CA GLU A 119 3.60 -9.31 -18.99
C GLU A 119 3.11 -7.87 -18.76
N THR A 120 1.86 -7.67 -18.37
CA THR A 120 1.30 -6.35 -18.08
C THR A 120 1.97 -5.73 -16.86
N PHE A 121 2.18 -6.52 -15.79
CA PHE A 121 2.91 -6.04 -14.62
C PHE A 121 4.36 -5.74 -14.98
N LEU A 122 5.07 -6.68 -15.60
CA LEU A 122 6.51 -6.57 -15.88
C LEU A 122 6.86 -5.43 -16.83
N TYR A 123 6.03 -5.13 -17.82
CA TYR A 123 6.36 -4.14 -18.86
C TYR A 123 5.65 -2.80 -18.72
N LEU A 124 4.51 -2.73 -18.01
CA LEU A 124 3.71 -1.51 -17.89
C LEU A 124 3.52 -1.08 -16.44
N THR A 125 2.89 -1.93 -15.62
CA THR A 125 2.47 -1.55 -14.27
C THR A 125 3.64 -1.19 -13.35
N ARG A 126 4.80 -1.88 -13.49
CA ARG A 126 5.99 -1.57 -12.71
C ARG A 126 6.49 -0.15 -12.95
N LEU A 127 6.37 0.37 -14.18
CA LEU A 127 6.82 1.73 -14.52
C LEU A 127 6.00 2.80 -13.78
N ASP A 128 4.76 2.50 -13.45
CA ASP A 128 3.92 3.38 -12.66
C ASP A 128 4.29 3.29 -11.17
N LEU A 129 4.64 2.10 -10.69
CA LEU A 129 5.13 1.88 -9.33
C LEU A 129 6.46 2.63 -9.09
N GLU A 130 7.38 2.62 -10.05
CA GLU A 130 8.67 3.32 -9.98
C GLU A 130 8.53 4.85 -9.80
N LYS A 131 7.37 5.42 -10.11
CA LYS A 131 7.10 6.86 -9.93
C LYS A 131 6.81 7.27 -8.47
N PHE A 132 6.73 6.32 -7.55
CA PHE A 132 6.45 6.58 -6.14
C PHE A 132 7.73 6.81 -5.33
N ASP A 133 8.32 7.98 -5.45
CA ASP A 133 9.64 8.34 -4.89
C ASP A 133 9.75 8.27 -3.36
N ARG A 134 8.65 8.08 -2.64
CA ARG A 134 8.62 8.11 -1.17
C ARG A 134 8.16 6.81 -0.53
N LEU A 135 8.07 5.75 -1.30
CA LEU A 135 7.73 4.46 -0.73
C LEU A 135 8.81 3.95 0.22
N GLU A 136 8.36 3.56 1.39
CA GLU A 136 9.16 2.97 2.46
C GLU A 136 8.88 1.47 2.60
N GLU A 137 7.68 1.02 2.23
CA GLU A 137 7.25 -0.37 2.34
C GLU A 137 6.27 -0.72 1.22
N ILE A 138 6.44 -1.91 0.65
CA ILE A 138 5.59 -2.48 -0.38
C ILE A 138 5.15 -3.87 0.06
N GLN A 139 3.86 -4.15 -0.05
CA GLN A 139 3.30 -5.48 0.11
C GLN A 139 2.57 -5.87 -1.17
N VAL A 140 3.00 -6.96 -1.77
CA VAL A 140 2.43 -7.50 -2.99
C VAL A 140 1.57 -8.70 -2.64
N VAL A 141 0.27 -8.62 -2.89
CA VAL A 141 -0.63 -9.76 -2.78
C VAL A 141 -0.60 -10.51 -4.11
N CYS A 142 0.07 -11.66 -4.10
CA CYS A 142 0.31 -12.50 -5.27
C CYS A 142 -0.93 -13.32 -5.60
N VAL A 143 -1.59 -13.03 -6.70
CA VAL A 143 -2.82 -13.74 -7.13
C VAL A 143 -2.49 -15.12 -7.70
N ASP A 144 -1.35 -15.22 -8.33
CA ASP A 144 -0.83 -16.40 -9.04
C ASP A 144 0.17 -17.23 -8.20
N GLY A 145 0.31 -16.88 -6.91
CA GLY A 145 1.18 -17.56 -5.95
C GLY A 145 2.59 -16.96 -5.87
N LEU A 146 3.28 -17.22 -4.75
CA LEU A 146 4.58 -16.62 -4.44
C LEU A 146 5.66 -16.91 -5.48
N LEU A 147 5.73 -18.15 -5.96
CA LEU A 147 6.80 -18.58 -6.87
C LEU A 147 6.78 -17.87 -8.23
N MET A 148 5.62 -17.43 -8.65
CA MET A 148 5.48 -16.69 -9.92
C MET A 148 6.15 -15.31 -9.85
N TRP A 149 6.46 -14.82 -8.66
CA TRP A 149 7.04 -13.48 -8.44
C TRP A 149 8.58 -13.48 -8.37
N GLN A 150 9.24 -14.61 -8.57
CA GLN A 150 10.70 -14.71 -8.54
C GLN A 150 11.34 -13.80 -9.61
N GLU A 151 10.87 -13.88 -10.86
CA GLU A 151 11.38 -13.03 -11.93
C GLU A 151 11.17 -11.54 -11.66
N ALA A 152 9.97 -11.15 -11.19
CA ALA A 152 9.68 -9.75 -10.83
C ALA A 152 10.56 -9.28 -9.67
N TRP A 153 10.85 -10.15 -8.70
CA TRP A 153 11.74 -9.81 -7.59
C TRP A 153 13.14 -9.43 -8.07
N GLU A 154 13.67 -10.12 -9.05
CA GLU A 154 14.98 -9.85 -9.60
C GLU A 154 14.99 -8.63 -10.53
N MET A 155 13.99 -8.51 -11.41
CA MET A 155 13.98 -7.58 -12.54
C MET A 155 13.39 -6.19 -12.21
N VAL A 156 12.57 -6.07 -11.18
CA VAL A 156 11.91 -4.80 -10.85
C VAL A 156 12.84 -3.92 -10.01
N ASP A 157 12.99 -2.67 -10.43
CA ASP A 157 13.60 -1.62 -9.62
C ASP A 157 12.59 -1.13 -8.59
N TRP A 158 12.58 -1.80 -7.44
CA TRP A 158 11.66 -1.49 -6.36
C TRP A 158 11.95 -0.10 -5.79
N PRO A 159 10.94 0.82 -5.68
CA PRO A 159 11.16 2.21 -5.21
C PRO A 159 11.38 2.32 -3.69
N CYS A 160 11.62 1.22 -3.00
CA CYS A 160 12.01 1.16 -1.60
C CYS A 160 13.11 0.10 -1.40
N PRO A 161 13.79 0.06 -0.23
CA PRO A 161 14.75 -1.00 0.05
C PRO A 161 14.14 -2.39 -0.12
N LYS A 162 14.85 -3.31 -0.76
CA LYS A 162 14.37 -4.68 -1.03
C LYS A 162 13.91 -5.42 0.24
N GLU A 163 14.51 -5.11 1.39
CA GLU A 163 14.12 -5.63 2.71
C GLU A 163 12.70 -5.24 3.13
N MET A 164 12.17 -4.17 2.53
CA MET A 164 10.85 -3.62 2.81
C MET A 164 9.79 -4.08 1.82
N VAL A 165 10.16 -4.93 0.87
CA VAL A 165 9.23 -5.57 -0.07
C VAL A 165 8.82 -6.94 0.46
N LYS A 166 7.52 -7.15 0.63
CA LYS A 166 6.93 -8.40 1.08
C LYS A 166 5.95 -8.93 0.06
N PHE A 167 5.93 -10.23 -0.08
CA PHE A 167 5.00 -10.95 -0.94
C PHE A 167 4.05 -11.77 -0.07
N ILE A 168 2.78 -11.74 -0.38
CA ILE A 168 1.72 -12.43 0.35
C ILE A 168 0.95 -13.29 -0.64
N ASP A 169 0.97 -14.59 -0.45
CA ASP A 169 0.16 -15.49 -1.26
C ASP A 169 -1.32 -15.26 -0.98
N LYS A 170 -2.09 -14.99 -2.01
CA LYS A 170 -3.51 -14.64 -1.87
C LYS A 170 -4.35 -15.78 -1.33
N GLU A 171 -4.06 -17.03 -1.72
CA GLU A 171 -4.85 -18.19 -1.35
C GLU A 171 -4.53 -18.68 0.06
N THR A 172 -3.24 -18.74 0.39
CA THR A 172 -2.78 -19.33 1.65
C THR A 172 -2.55 -18.29 2.74
N GLY A 173 -2.35 -17.02 2.37
CA GLY A 173 -1.94 -15.96 3.29
C GLY A 173 -0.47 -16.09 3.74
N GLN A 174 0.31 -16.97 3.11
CA GLN A 174 1.73 -17.12 3.42
C GLN A 174 2.48 -15.84 3.03
N GLU A 175 3.29 -15.33 3.97
CA GLU A 175 4.19 -14.19 3.72
C GLU A 175 5.60 -14.69 3.40
N ALA A 176 6.27 -14.03 2.46
CA ALA A 176 7.65 -14.29 2.09
C ALA A 176 8.37 -12.98 1.73
N SER A 177 9.67 -12.93 1.98
CA SER A 177 10.54 -11.95 1.34
C SER A 177 10.92 -12.43 -0.07
N GLY A 178 11.44 -11.54 -0.92
CA GLY A 178 11.95 -11.94 -2.22
C GLY A 178 13.07 -12.98 -2.11
N TRP A 179 13.95 -12.88 -1.11
CA TRP A 179 14.98 -13.90 -0.86
C TRP A 179 14.43 -15.25 -0.44
N ASP A 180 13.26 -15.28 0.22
CA ASP A 180 12.61 -16.55 0.53
C ASP A 180 12.01 -17.18 -0.73
N ILE A 181 11.51 -16.36 -1.64
CA ILE A 181 11.03 -16.80 -2.96
C ILE A 181 12.19 -17.40 -3.77
N ASP A 182 13.36 -16.73 -3.81
CA ASP A 182 14.55 -17.24 -4.48
C ASP A 182 14.96 -18.62 -3.94
N LYS A 183 15.00 -18.78 -2.61
CA LYS A 183 15.30 -20.07 -1.98
C LYS A 183 14.26 -21.15 -2.31
N MET A 184 12.97 -20.77 -2.35
CA MET A 184 11.91 -21.70 -2.74
C MET A 184 12.11 -22.16 -4.20
N TRP A 185 12.49 -21.23 -5.08
CA TRP A 185 12.76 -21.49 -6.49
C TRP A 185 13.98 -22.40 -6.68
N GLU A 186 15.11 -22.10 -6.01
CA GLU A 186 16.33 -22.94 -6.03
C GLU A 186 16.06 -24.38 -5.60
N ASN A 187 15.21 -24.56 -4.58
CA ASN A 187 14.83 -25.90 -4.11
C ASN A 187 14.02 -26.70 -5.14
N ILE A 188 13.33 -26.04 -6.07
CA ILE A 188 12.51 -26.68 -7.11
C ILE A 188 13.36 -26.99 -8.35
N VAL A 189 14.16 -26.00 -8.78
CA VAL A 189 14.94 -26.10 -10.03
C VAL A 189 16.23 -26.91 -9.83
N GLY A 190 16.72 -27.00 -8.60
CA GLY A 190 18.00 -27.62 -8.26
C GLY A 190 19.19 -26.70 -8.56
N PRO A 191 20.38 -27.08 -8.12
CA PRO A 191 21.59 -26.31 -8.40
C PRO A 191 21.84 -26.28 -9.92
N PRO A 192 22.39 -25.17 -10.46
CA PRO A 192 22.77 -25.10 -11.87
C PRO A 192 23.71 -26.26 -12.18
N PRO A 193 23.63 -26.87 -13.40
CA PRO A 193 24.55 -27.94 -13.78
C PRO A 193 25.97 -27.42 -13.63
N GLU A 194 26.79 -28.15 -12.85
CA GLU A 194 28.24 -27.87 -12.78
C GLU A 194 28.74 -27.81 -14.21
N ASP A 195 29.27 -26.67 -14.63
CA ASP A 195 29.90 -26.48 -15.93
C ASP A 195 30.96 -27.60 -16.07
N SER A 196 30.68 -28.55 -16.92
CA SER A 196 31.67 -29.57 -17.30
C SER A 196 32.86 -28.83 -17.88
N GLU A 197 33.98 -28.85 -17.13
CA GLU A 197 35.25 -28.32 -17.60
C GLU A 197 35.49 -28.86 -19.03
N PRO A 198 35.92 -28.00 -19.96
CA PRO A 198 36.26 -28.47 -21.29
C PRO A 198 37.40 -29.48 -21.14
N GLU A 199 37.09 -30.75 -21.47
CA GLU A 199 38.12 -31.79 -21.58
C GLU A 199 39.26 -31.28 -22.46
N GLY A 200 40.43 -31.15 -21.82
CA GLY A 200 41.63 -30.71 -22.51
C GLY A 200 41.93 -31.58 -23.70
N SER A 201 41.96 -30.96 -24.87
CA SER A 201 42.55 -31.53 -26.09
C SER A 201 44.05 -31.62 -25.91
N GLU A 202 44.56 -32.86 -25.80
CA GLU A 202 45.97 -33.17 -26.12
C GLU A 202 46.25 -32.94 -27.59
#